data_4ae54b0206dae8e3d5cefd9592b8c9f8
#
_entry.id   4ae54b0206dae8e3d5cefd9592b8c9f8
#
_cell.length_a   1.000
_cell.length_b   1.000
_cell.length_c   1.000
_cell.angle_alpha   90.00
_cell.angle_beta   90.00
_cell.angle_gamma   90.00
#
_symmetry.space_group_name_H-M   'P 1'
#
loop_
_entity.id
_entity.type
_entity.pdbx_description
1 polymer ?
#
loop_
_entity_poly.entity_id
_entity_poly.type
_entity_poly.pdbx_seq_one_letter_code
_entity_poly.pdbx_strand_id
1 'polypeptide(L)'
;PVKIERQVLFWFDPIKDKDKFHYSNMPNTGWDLDNGMEFYTQPNIENKGFKVAMHHNGKFISENDLNRESNADDLSIVKNFLEEYIPSANGKLIDSRVCVYTNTPDLDFIIDFYPNDENLIICSPCSGHGFKFTPAIGEICSELVINNGTNYDLSEFSIKRLMKQ
;
A
#
# COMPACT_ATOMS: atom_id res chain seq x y z
N PRO A 1 -0.67 -5.10 -17.97
CA PRO A 1 -1.77 -4.15 -17.75
C PRO A 1 -1.88 -3.76 -16.29
N VAL A 2 -1.01 -2.83 -15.85
CA VAL A 2 -1.05 -2.25 -14.50
C VAL A 2 -1.56 -0.81 -14.56
N LYS A 3 -2.19 -0.34 -13.48
CA LYS A 3 -2.65 1.04 -13.34
C LYS A 3 -1.95 1.68 -12.16
N ILE A 4 -1.60 2.95 -12.30
CA ILE A 4 -1.01 3.73 -11.22
C ILE A 4 -2.13 4.40 -10.45
N GLU A 5 -2.18 4.15 -9.14
CA GLU A 5 -3.13 4.76 -8.21
C GLU A 5 -2.36 5.67 -7.25
N ARG A 6 -2.76 6.95 -7.20
CA ARG A 6 -2.15 7.93 -6.29
C ARG A 6 -2.70 7.73 -4.89
N GLN A 7 -1.80 7.62 -3.91
CA GLN A 7 -2.11 7.43 -2.50
C GLN A 7 -1.48 8.53 -1.66
N VAL A 8 -2.12 8.92 -0.57
CA VAL A 8 -1.58 9.95 0.32
C VAL A 8 -1.58 9.47 1.76
N LEU A 9 -0.44 9.64 2.39
CA LEU A 9 -0.19 9.26 3.78
C LEU A 9 -0.10 10.52 4.63
N PHE A 10 -0.66 10.49 5.83
CA PHE A 10 -0.68 11.62 6.75
C PHE A 10 -0.20 11.22 8.13
N TRP A 11 0.50 12.12 8.80
CA TRP A 11 0.92 11.96 10.19
C TRP A 11 0.35 13.07 11.05
N PHE A 12 -0.24 12.71 12.18
CA PHE A 12 -0.90 13.63 13.10
C PHE A 12 -0.24 13.60 14.47
N ASP A 13 -0.24 14.75 15.15
CA ASP A 13 0.00 14.82 16.59
C ASP A 13 -1.34 14.66 17.31
N PRO A 14 -1.59 13.53 18.01
CA PRO A 14 -2.85 13.30 18.69
C PRO A 14 -3.20 14.43 19.68
N ILE A 15 -4.52 14.76 19.80
CA ILE A 15 -5.01 15.81 20.68
C ILE A 15 -4.85 15.43 22.14
N LYS A 16 -5.11 14.16 22.47
CA LYS A 16 -5.08 13.62 23.82
C LYS A 16 -4.70 12.15 23.83
N ASP A 17 -4.40 11.61 25.00
CA ASP A 17 -4.06 10.19 25.18
C ASP A 17 -2.86 9.76 24.32
N LYS A 18 -1.86 10.64 24.13
CA LYS A 18 -0.74 10.44 23.20
C LYS A 18 -0.01 9.12 23.41
N ASP A 19 0.09 8.67 24.66
CA ASP A 19 0.74 7.41 25.02
C ASP A 19 0.02 6.19 24.43
N LYS A 20 -1.30 6.26 24.21
CA LYS A 20 -2.06 5.17 23.58
C LYS A 20 -1.66 4.97 22.11
N PHE A 21 -1.18 6.01 21.45
CA PHE A 21 -0.74 5.99 20.07
C PHE A 21 0.75 5.64 19.89
N HIS A 22 1.46 5.37 21.00
CA HIS A 22 2.84 4.94 20.94
C HIS A 22 2.95 3.47 20.50
N TYR A 23 3.98 3.12 19.75
CA TYR A 23 4.16 1.77 19.18
C TYR A 23 4.19 0.63 20.21
N SER A 24 4.52 0.91 21.48
CA SER A 24 4.48 -0.09 22.55
C SER A 24 3.05 -0.38 23.04
N ASN A 25 2.10 0.47 22.74
CA ASN A 25 0.73 0.42 23.29
C ASN A 25 -0.34 0.21 22.22
N MET A 26 0.02 0.33 20.94
CA MET A 26 -0.90 0.22 19.82
C MET A 26 -0.27 -0.57 18.68
N PRO A 27 -0.95 -1.58 18.11
CA PRO A 27 -0.52 -2.24 16.89
C PRO A 27 -0.84 -1.38 15.64
N ASN A 28 -0.33 -1.80 14.48
CA ASN A 28 -0.89 -1.38 13.20
C ASN A 28 -2.32 -1.89 13.09
N THR A 29 -3.24 -1.09 12.54
CA THR A 29 -4.64 -1.49 12.35
C THR A 29 -5.10 -1.27 10.92
N GLY A 30 -5.95 -2.18 10.43
CA GLY A 30 -6.75 -2.02 9.23
C GLY A 30 -8.21 -1.75 9.61
N TRP A 31 -8.90 -1.00 8.79
CA TRP A 31 -10.28 -0.57 8.98
C TRP A 31 -11.05 -0.74 7.69
N ASP A 32 -11.97 -1.69 7.68
CA ASP A 32 -12.88 -1.92 6.57
C ASP A 32 -14.24 -1.29 6.96
N LEU A 33 -14.65 -0.27 6.24
CA LEU A 33 -15.88 0.45 6.52
C LEU A 33 -17.04 -0.07 5.68
N ASP A 34 -18.25 0.00 6.20
CA ASP A 34 -19.48 -0.45 5.51
C ASP A 34 -19.73 0.24 4.16
N ASN A 35 -19.14 1.41 3.95
CA ASN A 35 -19.22 2.17 2.69
C ASN A 35 -18.17 1.73 1.65
N GLY A 36 -17.40 0.68 1.93
CA GLY A 36 -16.36 0.15 1.07
C GLY A 36 -15.04 0.92 1.07
N MET A 37 -14.89 1.91 1.96
CA MET A 37 -13.60 2.58 2.16
C MET A 37 -12.75 1.80 3.15
N GLU A 38 -11.48 1.67 2.80
CA GLU A 38 -10.49 1.01 3.64
C GLU A 38 -9.46 2.03 4.13
N PHE A 39 -9.12 1.95 5.42
CA PHE A 39 -8.06 2.76 6.01
C PHE A 39 -7.07 1.88 6.76
N TYR A 40 -5.88 2.39 6.95
CA TYR A 40 -4.94 1.79 7.86
C TYR A 40 -4.28 2.86 8.73
N THR A 41 -3.89 2.44 9.93
CA THR A 41 -3.18 3.30 10.85
C THR A 41 -1.92 2.64 11.36
N GLN A 42 -0.92 3.46 11.67
CA GLN A 42 0.30 3.01 12.33
C GLN A 42 0.57 3.89 13.56
N PRO A 43 1.02 3.27 14.65
CA PRO A 43 1.35 4.02 15.85
C PRO A 43 2.48 5.01 15.62
N ASN A 44 2.65 5.92 16.57
CA ASN A 44 3.77 6.83 16.59
C ASN A 44 5.08 6.07 16.84
N ILE A 45 5.92 6.04 15.82
CA ILE A 45 7.26 5.47 15.83
C ILE A 45 8.26 6.61 15.70
N GLU A 46 9.28 6.63 16.55
CA GLU A 46 10.35 7.64 16.51
C GLU A 46 9.85 9.10 16.55
N ASN A 47 8.73 9.34 17.24
CA ASN A 47 8.09 10.66 17.35
C ASN A 47 7.68 11.30 16.01
N LYS A 48 7.46 10.49 14.98
CA LYS A 48 7.00 10.97 13.67
C LYS A 48 5.52 11.27 13.61
N GLY A 49 4.77 10.94 14.65
CA GLY A 49 3.32 11.10 14.72
C GLY A 49 2.53 9.82 14.42
N PHE A 50 1.23 9.87 14.69
CA PHE A 50 0.29 8.82 14.37
C PHE A 50 -0.04 8.85 12.89
N LYS A 51 0.26 7.77 12.16
CA LYS A 51 0.07 7.68 10.72
C LYS A 51 -1.31 7.15 10.38
N VAL A 52 -1.95 7.79 9.40
CA VAL A 52 -3.22 7.37 8.82
C VAL A 52 -3.17 7.50 7.30
N ALA A 53 -3.73 6.54 6.60
CA ALA A 53 -3.94 6.64 5.16
C ALA A 53 -5.16 5.82 4.74
N MET A 54 -5.80 6.26 3.67
CA MET A 54 -6.78 5.45 2.95
C MET A 54 -6.03 4.36 2.17
N HIS A 55 -6.58 3.15 2.14
CA HIS A 55 -6.04 2.03 1.38
C HIS A 55 -6.91 1.81 0.14
N HIS A 56 -6.30 1.85 -1.05
CA HIS A 56 -7.03 1.92 -2.31
C HIS A 56 -8.00 3.12 -2.41
N ASN A 57 -8.90 3.11 -3.39
CA ASN A 57 -9.84 4.21 -3.66
C ASN A 57 -9.20 5.58 -3.97
N GLY A 58 -7.88 5.58 -4.22
CA GLY A 58 -7.17 6.74 -4.72
C GLY A 58 -7.46 7.03 -6.19
N LYS A 59 -7.01 8.17 -6.66
CA LYS A 59 -7.19 8.56 -8.07
C LYS A 59 -6.22 7.78 -8.96
N PHE A 60 -6.74 7.12 -10.01
CA PHE A 60 -5.90 6.59 -11.08
C PHE A 60 -5.32 7.74 -11.90
N ILE A 61 -4.04 7.64 -12.18
CA ILE A 61 -3.27 8.66 -12.89
C ILE A 61 -2.38 8.01 -13.96
N SER A 62 -1.94 8.82 -14.94
CA SER A 62 -0.81 8.46 -15.78
C SER A 62 0.52 8.78 -15.08
N GLU A 63 1.61 8.21 -15.56
CA GLU A 63 2.95 8.46 -15.03
C GLU A 63 3.37 9.94 -15.09
N ASN A 64 2.83 10.68 -16.08
CA ASN A 64 3.13 12.08 -16.29
C ASN A 64 2.28 13.03 -15.44
N ASP A 65 1.19 12.53 -14.81
CA ASP A 65 0.23 13.34 -14.05
C ASP A 65 0.44 13.23 -12.53
N LEU A 66 1.55 12.64 -12.08
CA LEU A 66 1.81 12.45 -10.67
C LEU A 66 2.12 13.78 -9.96
N ASN A 67 1.11 14.35 -9.31
CA ASN A 67 1.33 15.40 -8.32
C ASN A 67 1.80 14.79 -6.99
N ARG A 68 2.98 15.18 -6.54
CA ARG A 68 3.60 14.71 -5.29
C ARG A 68 3.26 15.56 -4.07
N GLU A 69 2.40 16.55 -4.23
CA GLU A 69 1.88 17.34 -3.12
C GLU A 69 0.48 16.87 -2.72
N SER A 70 0.23 16.78 -1.43
CA SER A 70 -1.11 16.54 -0.90
C SER A 70 -1.95 17.83 -0.98
N ASN A 71 -3.25 17.68 -1.12
CA ASN A 71 -4.18 18.80 -1.19
C ASN A 71 -5.25 18.72 -0.09
N ALA A 72 -6.15 19.70 -0.06
CA ALA A 72 -7.19 19.80 0.95
C ALA A 72 -8.20 18.63 0.87
N ASP A 73 -8.50 18.13 -0.33
CA ASP A 73 -9.43 17.02 -0.52
C ASP A 73 -8.83 15.72 0.01
N ASP A 74 -7.55 15.45 -0.27
CA ASP A 74 -6.81 14.31 0.29
C ASP A 74 -6.87 14.32 1.83
N LEU A 75 -6.64 15.48 2.43
CA LEU A 75 -6.63 15.64 3.88
C LEU A 75 -8.03 15.49 4.48
N SER A 76 -9.07 16.01 3.81
CA SER A 76 -10.44 15.98 4.31
C SER A 76 -10.96 14.56 4.50
N ILE A 77 -10.65 13.66 3.58
CA ILE A 77 -11.03 12.24 3.65
C ILE A 77 -10.52 11.60 4.94
N VAL A 78 -9.23 11.80 5.23
CA VAL A 78 -8.60 11.22 6.43
C VAL A 78 -9.07 11.90 7.71
N LYS A 79 -9.31 13.22 7.67
CA LYS A 79 -9.85 13.94 8.83
C LYS A 79 -11.26 13.51 9.19
N ASN A 80 -12.13 13.28 8.21
CA ASN A 80 -13.48 12.77 8.44
C ASN A 80 -13.43 11.37 9.07
N PHE A 81 -12.56 10.48 8.58
CA PHE A 81 -12.35 9.18 9.20
C PHE A 81 -11.87 9.32 10.66
N LEU A 82 -10.89 10.19 10.92
CA LEU A 82 -10.39 10.39 12.28
C LEU A 82 -11.46 11.00 13.20
N GLU A 83 -12.26 11.93 12.71
CA GLU A 83 -13.32 12.57 13.50
C GLU A 83 -14.37 11.55 13.97
N GLU A 84 -14.74 10.63 13.09
CA GLU A 84 -15.77 9.62 13.36
C GLU A 84 -15.23 8.46 14.22
N TYR A 85 -14.06 7.91 13.88
CA TYR A 85 -13.59 6.64 14.47
C TYR A 85 -12.48 6.81 15.49
N ILE A 86 -11.60 7.81 15.36
CA ILE A 86 -10.44 8.03 16.24
C ILE A 86 -10.30 9.53 16.59
N PRO A 87 -11.30 10.17 17.19
CA PRO A 87 -11.30 11.64 17.37
C PRO A 87 -10.11 12.14 18.20
N SER A 88 -9.57 11.35 19.10
CA SER A 88 -8.38 11.70 19.88
C SER A 88 -7.10 11.83 19.04
N ALA A 89 -7.07 11.22 17.87
CA ALA A 89 -5.94 11.32 16.91
C ALA A 89 -6.08 12.49 15.92
N ASN A 90 -7.26 13.13 15.81
CA ASN A 90 -7.54 14.19 14.84
C ASN A 90 -6.94 15.55 15.26
N GLY A 91 -5.64 15.56 15.51
CA GLY A 91 -4.92 16.75 15.94
C GLY A 91 -4.21 17.50 14.82
N LYS A 92 -3.08 18.10 15.17
CA LYS A 92 -2.28 18.86 14.22
C LYS A 92 -1.65 17.92 13.18
N LEU A 93 -1.81 18.26 11.91
CA LEU A 93 -1.05 17.61 10.83
C LEU A 93 0.44 17.91 11.00
N ILE A 94 1.27 16.87 11.04
CA ILE A 94 2.73 16.97 11.15
C ILE A 94 3.37 16.88 9.77
N ASP A 95 3.00 15.88 8.99
CA ASP A 95 3.58 15.60 7.66
C ASP A 95 2.57 14.91 6.76
N SER A 96 2.81 14.99 5.47
CA SER A 96 2.08 14.22 4.45
C SER A 96 3.02 13.78 3.34
N ARG A 97 2.75 12.62 2.75
CA ARG A 97 3.54 12.07 1.65
C ARG A 97 2.62 11.47 0.60
N VAL A 98 2.90 11.81 -0.65
CA VAL A 98 2.27 11.17 -1.79
C VAL A 98 3.07 9.93 -2.16
N CYS A 99 2.35 8.82 -2.29
CA CYS A 99 2.84 7.53 -2.74
C CYS A 99 2.03 7.07 -3.96
N VAL A 100 2.42 5.98 -4.56
CA VAL A 100 1.66 5.34 -5.65
C VAL A 100 1.57 3.84 -5.39
N TYR A 101 0.42 3.28 -5.75
CA TYR A 101 0.27 1.84 -5.94
C TYR A 101 0.34 1.54 -7.43
N THR A 102 0.97 0.43 -7.76
CA THR A 102 0.98 -0.12 -9.12
C THR A 102 0.08 -1.35 -9.09
N ASN A 103 -1.18 -1.13 -9.45
CA ASN A 103 -2.23 -2.14 -9.30
C ASN A 103 -2.39 -2.97 -10.56
N THR A 104 -2.42 -4.28 -10.40
CA THR A 104 -2.99 -5.21 -11.37
C THR A 104 -4.51 -5.11 -11.37
N PRO A 105 -5.23 -5.61 -12.39
CA PRO A 105 -6.69 -5.58 -12.41
C PRO A 105 -7.38 -6.34 -11.27
N ASP A 106 -6.72 -7.38 -10.76
CA ASP A 106 -7.18 -8.26 -9.68
C ASP A 106 -6.52 -7.96 -8.33
N LEU A 107 -5.62 -6.97 -8.27
CA LEU A 107 -4.84 -6.57 -7.11
C LEU A 107 -3.83 -7.64 -6.61
N ASP A 108 -3.66 -8.73 -7.32
CA ASP A 108 -2.65 -9.75 -7.01
C ASP A 108 -1.29 -9.41 -7.61
N PHE A 109 -0.23 -10.06 -7.12
CA PHE A 109 1.12 -9.87 -7.62
C PHE A 109 1.31 -10.48 -9.02
N ILE A 110 2.36 -10.07 -9.71
CA ILE A 110 2.88 -10.76 -10.88
C ILE A 110 4.30 -11.23 -10.55
N ILE A 111 4.51 -12.55 -10.56
CA ILE A 111 5.83 -13.17 -10.44
C ILE A 111 5.82 -14.37 -11.41
N ASP A 112 6.40 -14.18 -12.59
CA ASP A 112 6.34 -15.17 -13.66
C ASP A 112 7.47 -14.94 -14.66
N PHE A 113 7.78 -15.97 -15.44
CA PHE A 113 8.56 -15.80 -16.67
C PHE A 113 7.72 -15.09 -17.73
N TYR A 114 8.37 -14.24 -18.53
CA TYR A 114 7.68 -13.60 -19.64
C TYR A 114 7.32 -14.65 -20.71
N PRO A 115 6.05 -14.71 -21.19
CA PRO A 115 5.57 -15.81 -22.02
C PRO A 115 6.33 -16.04 -23.35
N ASN A 116 7.01 -15.01 -23.83
CA ASN A 116 7.75 -15.06 -25.11
C ASN A 116 9.28 -15.03 -24.93
N ASP A 117 9.77 -15.07 -23.69
CA ASP A 117 11.21 -15.06 -23.39
C ASP A 117 11.47 -15.70 -22.02
N GLU A 118 11.97 -16.91 -22.02
CA GLU A 118 12.28 -17.68 -20.81
C GLU A 118 13.43 -17.09 -19.97
N ASN A 119 14.19 -16.14 -20.52
CA ASN A 119 15.27 -15.46 -19.82
C ASN A 119 14.79 -14.16 -19.13
N LEU A 120 13.52 -13.79 -19.29
CA LEU A 120 12.95 -12.59 -18.71
C LEU A 120 11.94 -12.96 -17.62
N ILE A 121 12.22 -12.54 -16.38
CA ILE A 121 11.32 -12.66 -15.24
C ILE A 121 10.63 -11.33 -15.02
N ILE A 122 9.30 -11.35 -14.90
CA ILE A 122 8.50 -10.22 -14.46
C ILE A 122 8.20 -10.40 -12.99
N CYS A 123 8.63 -9.44 -12.17
CA CYS A 123 8.38 -9.41 -10.75
C CYS A 123 7.75 -8.06 -10.37
N SER A 124 6.43 -8.06 -10.19
CA SER A 124 5.65 -6.90 -9.76
C SER A 124 4.80 -7.27 -8.54
N PRO A 125 5.43 -7.42 -7.36
CA PRO A 125 4.76 -7.74 -6.11
C PRO A 125 4.26 -6.45 -5.46
N CYS A 126 3.35 -5.74 -6.11
CA CYS A 126 2.95 -4.39 -5.76
C CYS A 126 1.51 -4.33 -5.23
N SER A 127 0.59 -3.73 -5.95
CA SER A 127 -0.84 -3.58 -5.59
C SER A 127 -1.09 -3.09 -4.15
N GLY A 128 -0.19 -2.21 -3.64
CA GLY A 128 -0.31 -1.56 -2.34
C GLY A 128 0.07 -2.40 -1.11
N HIS A 129 0.39 -3.70 -1.24
CA HIS A 129 0.59 -4.57 -0.07
C HIS A 129 1.82 -5.49 -0.14
N GLY A 130 2.69 -5.37 -1.15
CA GLY A 130 3.80 -6.28 -1.40
C GLY A 130 5.03 -6.11 -0.50
N PHE A 131 5.24 -4.93 0.09
CA PHE A 131 6.49 -4.62 0.80
C PHE A 131 6.82 -5.62 1.91
N LYS A 132 5.84 -6.07 2.68
CA LYS A 132 6.02 -7.04 3.78
C LYS A 132 6.52 -8.41 3.31
N PHE A 133 6.34 -8.75 2.03
CA PHE A 133 6.76 -10.02 1.44
C PHE A 133 8.15 -9.96 0.79
N THR A 134 8.84 -8.82 0.83
CA THR A 134 10.14 -8.62 0.17
C THR A 134 11.16 -9.74 0.42
N PRO A 135 11.34 -10.29 1.64
CA PRO A 135 12.28 -11.39 1.85
C PRO A 135 11.92 -12.66 1.08
N ALA A 136 10.64 -13.08 1.13
CA ALA A 136 10.16 -14.26 0.42
C ALA A 136 10.22 -14.08 -1.11
N ILE A 137 9.87 -12.89 -1.59
CA ILE A 137 9.95 -12.55 -3.02
C ILE A 137 11.39 -12.55 -3.51
N GLY A 138 12.33 -12.05 -2.69
CA GLY A 138 13.76 -12.11 -3.00
C GLY A 138 14.26 -13.55 -3.14
N GLU A 139 13.85 -14.44 -2.25
CA GLU A 139 14.16 -15.88 -2.32
C GLU A 139 13.59 -16.50 -3.60
N ILE A 140 12.29 -16.29 -3.86
CA ILE A 140 11.62 -16.78 -5.07
C ILE A 140 12.34 -16.30 -6.33
N CYS A 141 12.63 -15.02 -6.45
CA CYS A 141 13.34 -14.48 -7.62
C CYS A 141 14.74 -15.09 -7.79
N SER A 142 15.45 -15.30 -6.68
CA SER A 142 16.77 -15.97 -6.69
C SER A 142 16.66 -17.40 -7.21
N GLU A 143 15.67 -18.17 -6.73
CA GLU A 143 15.45 -19.55 -7.19
C GLU A 143 15.06 -19.61 -8.67
N LEU A 144 14.17 -18.72 -9.12
CA LEU A 144 13.78 -18.63 -10.53
C LEU A 144 14.98 -18.38 -11.44
N VAL A 145 15.90 -17.49 -11.02
CA VAL A 145 17.12 -17.17 -11.80
C VAL A 145 18.12 -18.30 -11.80
N ILE A 146 18.37 -18.91 -10.64
CA ILE A 146 19.45 -19.92 -10.47
C ILE A 146 19.01 -21.30 -10.95
N ASN A 147 17.76 -21.70 -10.61
CA ASN A 147 17.26 -23.05 -10.79
C ASN A 147 16.24 -23.16 -11.94
N ASN A 148 15.90 -22.04 -12.58
CA ASN A 148 14.82 -21.94 -13.58
C ASN A 148 13.46 -22.45 -13.03
N GLY A 149 13.22 -22.28 -11.73
CA GLY A 149 12.02 -22.71 -11.03
C GLY A 149 12.14 -22.49 -9.53
N THR A 150 11.02 -22.66 -8.83
CA THR A 150 10.92 -22.53 -7.36
C THR A 150 9.99 -23.60 -6.80
N ASN A 151 10.11 -23.93 -5.52
CA ASN A 151 9.19 -24.80 -4.79
C ASN A 151 7.91 -24.07 -4.31
N TYR A 152 7.87 -22.76 -4.42
CA TYR A 152 6.67 -21.99 -4.10
C TYR A 152 5.61 -22.14 -5.21
N ASP A 153 4.35 -22.25 -4.83
CA ASP A 153 3.24 -22.22 -5.79
C ASP A 153 3.00 -20.76 -6.24
N LEU A 154 3.33 -20.47 -7.50
CA LEU A 154 3.16 -19.16 -8.12
C LEU A 154 1.97 -19.11 -9.08
N SER A 155 1.09 -20.12 -9.09
CA SER A 155 -0.01 -20.22 -10.05
C SER A 155 -0.92 -18.98 -10.06
N GLU A 156 -1.23 -18.45 -8.87
CA GLU A 156 -2.04 -17.24 -8.68
C GLU A 156 -1.32 -15.96 -9.12
N PHE A 157 0.02 -15.98 -9.24
CA PHE A 157 0.82 -14.82 -9.62
C PHE A 157 1.27 -14.85 -11.08
N SER A 158 0.79 -15.83 -11.86
CA SER A 158 1.13 -15.95 -13.28
C SER A 158 0.57 -14.78 -14.08
N ILE A 159 1.41 -14.18 -14.94
CA ILE A 159 0.99 -13.10 -15.86
C ILE A 159 -0.06 -13.57 -16.87
N LYS A 160 -0.12 -14.88 -17.15
CA LYS A 160 -1.07 -15.47 -18.12
C LYS A 160 -2.53 -15.23 -17.72
N ARG A 161 -2.83 -15.08 -16.41
CA ARG A 161 -4.19 -14.77 -15.94
C ARG A 161 -4.70 -13.42 -16.45
N LEU A 162 -3.76 -12.46 -16.69
CA LEU A 162 -4.06 -11.10 -17.16
C LEU A 162 -4.03 -10.97 -18.69
N MET A 163 -3.58 -11.99 -19.41
CA MET A 163 -3.48 -11.98 -20.87
C MET A 163 -4.72 -12.53 -21.58
N LYS A 164 -5.67 -13.07 -20.83
CA LYS A 164 -6.90 -13.71 -21.36
C LYS A 164 -8.10 -12.76 -21.48
N GLN A 165 -7.88 -11.46 -21.32
CA GLN A 165 -8.95 -10.45 -21.46
C GLN A 165 -8.88 -9.72 -22.78
#